data_9943546a1050d0d6abb420a8175966db
#
_entry.id   9943546a1050d0d6abb420a8175966db
#
_cell.length_a   1.000
_cell.length_b   1.000
_cell.length_c   1.000
_cell.angle_alpha   90.00
_cell.angle_beta   90.00
_cell.angle_gamma   90.00
#
_symmetry.space_group_name_H-M   'P 1'
#
loop_
_entity.id
_entity.type
_entity.pdbx_description
1 polymer ?
#
loop_
_entity_poly.entity_id
_entity_poly.type
_entity_poly.pdbx_seq_one_letter_code
_entity_poly.pdbx_strand_id
1 'polypeptide(L)'
;MSGSSKVRRPATLASLAAELGVSRTTVSNAYNRPDQLSAPLRERVLEAARRLGYPGPDPVARSLRTRRAGAVGLLLTEALSYAFRDPVATGFLEGLALACEAAGQGLLLVPVSPEHVDVSAVYRAGVDGFVVYSVREDDPHFLAVLKRPVPTVVCDQPAGVEGVDRVGVDDRKAMLGLARHLTGLGHRRVGVICMRLAAQRHDGRVSAARQTEIAYPVQRNRLAGLRDGLAEVGVDWAGVPIWERFDHSVEAGESAAAELLAAHPELTAVVCTSDILALGALRHATDRGLRVPEDLTITGFDGVPEAERAGLTTVWQPVLEKGRAAGELLLERGDRSRPRWITLPTELRVGHTSCAPRDAQRWFSGL
;
A
#
# COMPACT_ATOMS: atom_id res chain seq x y z
N MET A 1 11.48 61.84 -6.47
CA MET A 1 11.89 61.36 -5.15
C MET A 1 11.72 59.85 -5.11
N SER A 2 12.79 59.13 -5.40
CA SER A 2 12.78 57.66 -5.48
C SER A 2 13.05 57.09 -4.10
N GLY A 3 12.01 56.56 -3.46
CA GLY A 3 12.09 55.88 -2.16
C GLY A 3 12.64 54.46 -2.33
N SER A 4 13.93 54.28 -2.11
CA SER A 4 14.58 52.97 -2.02
C SER A 4 13.99 52.22 -0.85
N SER A 5 13.09 51.28 -1.09
CA SER A 5 12.61 50.30 -0.12
C SER A 5 13.80 49.40 0.24
N LYS A 6 14.47 49.70 1.37
CA LYS A 6 15.46 48.79 1.99
C LYS A 6 14.72 47.46 2.33
N VAL A 7 14.96 46.44 1.56
CA VAL A 7 14.57 45.06 1.90
C VAL A 7 15.24 44.77 3.27
N ARG A 8 14.43 44.75 4.32
CA ARG A 8 14.87 44.44 5.67
C ARG A 8 15.38 42.98 5.66
N ARG A 9 16.67 42.78 5.91
CA ARG A 9 17.22 41.42 6.04
C ARG A 9 16.43 40.69 7.13
N PRO A 10 15.98 39.45 6.88
CA PRO A 10 15.24 38.67 7.88
C PRO A 10 16.11 38.54 9.16
N ALA A 11 15.44 38.63 10.29
CA ALA A 11 16.11 38.47 11.59
C ALA A 11 16.75 37.08 11.67
N THR A 12 17.91 37.01 12.30
CA THR A 12 18.62 35.74 12.52
C THR A 12 18.49 35.31 13.97
N LEU A 13 18.78 34.05 14.27
CA LEU A 13 18.85 33.53 15.63
C LEU A 13 19.82 34.35 16.48
N ALA A 14 20.91 34.84 15.89
CA ALA A 14 21.90 35.69 16.58
C ALA A 14 21.35 37.08 16.92
N SER A 15 20.64 37.74 15.99
CA SER A 15 20.04 39.06 16.22
C SER A 15 18.92 39.00 17.28
N LEU A 16 18.10 37.94 17.26
CA LEU A 16 17.07 37.73 18.27
C LEU A 16 17.67 37.46 19.68
N ALA A 17 18.72 36.67 19.76
CA ALA A 17 19.43 36.41 21.01
C ALA A 17 20.03 37.69 21.59
N ALA A 18 20.63 38.53 20.75
CA ALA A 18 21.21 39.81 21.17
C ALA A 18 20.16 40.80 21.68
N GLU A 19 19.01 40.91 20.98
CA GLU A 19 17.91 41.80 21.41
C GLU A 19 17.29 41.41 22.74
N LEU A 20 17.19 40.12 23.01
CA LEU A 20 16.61 39.60 24.25
C LEU A 20 17.61 39.49 25.40
N GLY A 21 18.90 39.68 25.17
CA GLY A 21 19.95 39.49 26.16
C GLY A 21 20.11 38.04 26.60
N VAL A 22 19.80 37.07 25.70
CA VAL A 22 19.88 35.64 26.00
C VAL A 22 20.86 34.92 25.07
N SER A 23 21.23 33.69 25.41
CA SER A 23 22.09 32.88 24.54
C SER A 23 21.36 32.42 23.26
N ARG A 24 22.13 32.17 22.19
CA ARG A 24 21.58 31.52 20.97
C ARG A 24 20.93 30.18 21.29
N THR A 25 21.47 29.45 22.26
CA THR A 25 20.89 28.16 22.71
C THR A 25 19.53 28.38 23.37
N THR A 26 19.37 29.45 24.17
CA THR A 26 18.06 29.80 24.77
C THR A 26 17.00 30.06 23.70
N VAL A 27 17.34 30.86 22.68
CA VAL A 27 16.42 31.08 21.55
C VAL A 27 16.10 29.79 20.80
N SER A 28 17.11 28.97 20.53
CA SER A 28 16.90 27.65 19.86
C SER A 28 16.03 26.74 20.71
N ASN A 29 16.16 26.72 22.02
CA ASN A 29 15.38 25.89 22.93
C ASN A 29 13.90 26.30 22.99
N ALA A 30 13.61 27.59 22.81
CA ALA A 30 12.23 28.08 22.77
C ALA A 30 11.38 27.37 21.67
N TYR A 31 12.04 26.93 20.60
CA TYR A 31 11.43 26.19 19.47
C TYR A 31 11.59 24.69 19.61
N ASN A 32 12.76 24.21 20.03
CA ASN A 32 13.12 22.78 19.91
C ASN A 32 13.02 22.02 21.25
N ARG A 33 13.09 22.71 22.41
CA ARG A 33 13.02 22.10 23.75
C ARG A 33 12.30 23.05 24.70
N PRO A 34 10.97 23.26 24.49
CA PRO A 34 10.19 24.21 25.28
C PRO A 34 10.16 23.84 26.78
N ASP A 35 10.34 22.58 27.09
CA ASP A 35 10.44 22.01 28.44
C ASP A 35 11.69 22.49 29.22
N GLN A 36 12.72 22.97 28.53
CA GLN A 36 13.94 23.48 29.14
C GLN A 36 13.90 24.99 29.43
N LEU A 37 12.79 25.64 29.18
CA LEU A 37 12.61 27.07 29.42
C LEU A 37 11.38 27.31 30.31
N SER A 38 11.48 28.39 31.15
CA SER A 38 10.26 28.84 31.83
C SER A 38 9.24 29.37 30.83
N ALA A 39 7.97 29.15 31.08
CA ALA A 39 6.88 29.60 30.20
C ALA A 39 6.95 31.10 29.86
N PRO A 40 7.23 32.02 30.83
CA PRO A 40 7.36 33.44 30.53
C PRO A 40 8.57 33.76 29.61
N LEU A 41 9.70 33.07 29.77
CA LEU A 41 10.86 33.29 28.91
C LEU A 41 10.61 32.79 27.49
N ARG A 42 9.96 31.63 27.33
CA ARG A 42 9.56 31.08 26.02
C ARG A 42 8.64 32.06 25.30
N GLU A 43 7.64 32.59 25.99
CA GLU A 43 6.67 33.52 25.40
C GLU A 43 7.34 34.82 24.93
N ARG A 44 8.23 35.39 25.75
CA ARG A 44 9.05 36.56 25.36
C ARG A 44 9.88 36.30 24.11
N VAL A 45 10.48 35.11 23.97
CA VAL A 45 11.27 34.74 22.79
C VAL A 45 10.39 34.65 21.54
N LEU A 46 9.22 33.98 21.64
CA LEU A 46 8.32 33.82 20.51
C LEU A 46 7.68 35.15 20.07
N GLU A 47 7.38 36.04 21.02
CA GLU A 47 6.84 37.36 20.72
C GLU A 47 7.88 38.25 20.02
N ALA A 48 9.09 38.29 20.52
CA ALA A 48 10.18 39.02 19.88
C ALA A 48 10.49 38.46 18.47
N ALA A 49 10.44 37.14 18.30
CA ALA A 49 10.60 36.49 16.99
C ALA A 49 9.53 36.95 16.01
N ARG A 50 8.25 36.96 16.42
CA ARG A 50 7.12 37.48 15.58
C ARG A 50 7.32 38.92 15.20
N ARG A 51 7.68 39.79 16.16
CA ARG A 51 7.92 41.22 15.94
C ARG A 51 9.07 41.49 14.98
N LEU A 52 10.15 40.71 15.06
CA LEU A 52 11.33 40.86 14.19
C LEU A 52 11.20 40.13 12.83
N GLY A 53 10.16 39.37 12.63
CA GLY A 53 9.99 38.55 11.44
C GLY A 53 10.98 37.38 11.34
N TYR A 54 11.39 36.83 12.51
CA TYR A 54 12.26 35.64 12.55
C TYR A 54 11.40 34.38 12.33
N PRO A 55 11.63 33.65 11.23
CA PRO A 55 10.76 32.51 10.86
C PRO A 55 10.97 31.24 11.71
N GLY A 56 11.93 31.29 12.66
CA GLY A 56 12.35 30.13 13.41
C GLY A 56 13.77 29.65 13.02
N PRO A 57 14.27 28.58 13.69
CA PRO A 57 15.54 27.96 13.35
C PRO A 57 15.53 27.41 11.93
N ASP A 58 16.59 27.60 11.17
CA ASP A 58 16.76 27.07 9.83
C ASP A 58 16.64 25.52 9.85
N PRO A 59 15.67 24.93 9.15
CA PRO A 59 15.48 23.48 9.10
C PRO A 59 16.71 22.73 8.57
N VAL A 60 17.45 23.30 7.59
CA VAL A 60 18.66 22.69 7.02
C VAL A 60 19.79 22.66 8.06
N ALA A 61 20.03 23.81 8.74
CA ALA A 61 21.01 23.86 9.80
C ALA A 61 20.66 22.95 10.99
N ARG A 62 19.36 22.77 11.25
CA ARG A 62 18.87 21.83 12.26
C ARG A 62 19.16 20.38 11.86
N SER A 63 18.84 19.98 10.63
CA SER A 63 19.05 18.61 10.13
C SER A 63 20.53 18.23 10.13
N LEU A 64 21.42 19.15 9.71
CA LEU A 64 22.86 18.95 9.75
C LEU A 64 23.36 18.74 11.19
N ARG A 65 22.88 19.54 12.16
CA ARG A 65 23.29 19.45 13.57
C ARG A 65 22.77 18.19 14.26
N THR A 66 21.52 17.81 13.98
CA THR A 66 20.85 16.66 14.62
C THR A 66 21.11 15.36 13.89
N ARG A 67 21.62 15.42 12.66
CA ARG A 67 21.70 14.30 11.71
C ARG A 67 20.36 13.63 11.47
N ARG A 68 19.27 14.42 11.52
CA ARG A 68 17.90 13.97 11.30
C ARG A 68 17.20 14.87 10.30
N ALA A 69 16.59 14.25 9.29
CA ALA A 69 15.78 14.92 8.29
C ALA A 69 14.41 15.34 8.85
N GLY A 70 13.88 14.57 9.79
CA GLY A 70 12.54 14.76 10.34
C GLY A 70 11.44 14.28 9.37
N ALA A 71 11.74 13.34 8.50
CA ALA A 71 10.81 12.80 7.52
C ALA A 71 11.03 11.30 7.30
N VAL A 72 9.93 10.60 6.98
CA VAL A 72 9.88 9.22 6.50
C VAL A 72 9.74 9.23 4.99
N GLY A 73 10.55 8.43 4.29
CA GLY A 73 10.41 8.21 2.85
C GLY A 73 9.46 7.05 2.58
N LEU A 74 8.53 7.24 1.64
CA LEU A 74 7.72 6.14 1.12
C LEU A 74 8.12 5.85 -0.32
N LEU A 75 8.52 4.62 -0.60
CA LEU A 75 8.76 4.08 -1.93
C LEU A 75 7.56 3.23 -2.36
N LEU A 76 6.96 3.58 -3.49
CA LEU A 76 5.86 2.86 -4.13
C LEU A 76 6.33 2.34 -5.50
N THR A 77 5.80 1.19 -5.95
CA THR A 77 6.14 0.60 -7.26
C THR A 77 5.56 1.38 -8.43
N GLU A 78 4.49 2.13 -8.18
CA GLU A 78 3.69 2.82 -9.19
C GLU A 78 4.07 4.29 -9.30
N ALA A 79 3.69 4.91 -10.42
CA ALA A 79 3.71 6.35 -10.52
C ALA A 79 2.92 6.99 -9.36
N LEU A 80 3.43 8.08 -8.78
CA LEU A 80 2.78 8.72 -7.62
C LEU A 80 1.31 9.08 -7.87
N SER A 81 0.97 9.44 -9.11
CA SER A 81 -0.42 9.75 -9.49
C SER A 81 -1.36 8.55 -9.35
N TYR A 82 -0.86 7.33 -9.49
CA TYR A 82 -1.62 6.10 -9.29
C TYR A 82 -1.94 5.89 -7.80
N ALA A 83 -0.97 6.12 -6.92
CA ALA A 83 -1.14 5.93 -5.47
C ALA A 83 -2.34 6.70 -4.87
N PHE A 84 -2.76 7.80 -5.52
CA PHE A 84 -3.93 8.59 -5.10
C PHE A 84 -5.25 8.15 -5.73
N ARG A 85 -5.23 7.18 -6.65
CA ARG A 85 -6.44 6.64 -7.30
C ARG A 85 -6.77 5.22 -6.83
N ASP A 86 -5.77 4.49 -6.36
CA ASP A 86 -5.96 3.16 -5.81
C ASP A 86 -6.42 3.25 -4.34
N PRO A 87 -7.62 2.78 -3.99
CA PRO A 87 -8.14 2.84 -2.62
C PRO A 87 -7.24 2.13 -1.61
N VAL A 88 -6.58 1.04 -2.02
CA VAL A 88 -5.66 0.27 -1.17
C VAL A 88 -4.41 1.10 -0.86
N ALA A 89 -3.80 1.70 -1.89
CA ALA A 89 -2.65 2.59 -1.71
C ALA A 89 -3.02 3.82 -0.88
N THR A 90 -4.20 4.41 -1.11
CA THR A 90 -4.69 5.59 -0.37
C THR A 90 -4.89 5.27 1.11
N GLY A 91 -5.54 4.15 1.45
CA GLY A 91 -5.71 3.74 2.84
C GLY A 91 -4.38 3.43 3.54
N PHE A 92 -3.43 2.84 2.82
CA PHE A 92 -2.07 2.63 3.33
C PHE A 92 -1.34 3.95 3.61
N LEU A 93 -1.42 4.91 2.67
CA LEU A 93 -0.86 6.26 2.82
C LEU A 93 -1.46 6.98 4.02
N GLU A 94 -2.77 6.91 4.22
CA GLU A 94 -3.46 7.49 5.38
C GLU A 94 -2.92 6.91 6.69
N GLY A 95 -2.82 5.58 6.81
CA GLY A 95 -2.28 4.93 8.00
C GLY A 95 -0.83 5.34 8.29
N LEU A 96 0.02 5.41 7.27
CA LEU A 96 1.40 5.86 7.41
C LEU A 96 1.49 7.34 7.80
N ALA A 97 0.62 8.19 7.23
CA ALA A 97 0.55 9.61 7.60
C ALA A 97 0.18 9.79 9.06
N LEU A 98 -0.82 9.05 9.58
CA LEU A 98 -1.20 9.08 11.00
C LEU A 98 -0.04 8.73 11.93
N ALA A 99 0.77 7.72 11.59
CA ALA A 99 1.96 7.37 12.36
C ALA A 99 3.03 8.49 12.31
N CYS A 100 3.24 9.10 11.15
CA CYS A 100 4.16 10.23 11.00
C CYS A 100 3.70 11.45 11.79
N GLU A 101 2.42 11.81 11.73
CA GLU A 101 1.81 12.91 12.48
C GLU A 101 1.98 12.72 13.99
N ALA A 102 1.66 11.54 14.51
CA ALA A 102 1.81 11.21 15.94
C ALA A 102 3.27 11.35 16.41
N ALA A 103 4.23 11.09 15.53
CA ALA A 103 5.66 11.22 15.81
C ALA A 103 6.25 12.61 15.47
N GLY A 104 5.46 13.53 14.94
CA GLY A 104 5.90 14.85 14.47
C GLY A 104 6.92 14.77 13.34
N GLN A 105 6.75 13.79 12.43
CA GLN A 105 7.60 13.56 11.26
C GLN A 105 6.85 13.97 9.98
N GLY A 106 7.60 14.42 8.96
CA GLY A 106 7.07 14.59 7.62
C GLY A 106 7.00 13.26 6.87
N LEU A 107 6.15 13.18 5.83
CA LEU A 107 6.09 12.07 4.89
C LEU A 107 6.57 12.54 3.51
N LEU A 108 7.61 11.92 2.98
CA LEU A 108 8.16 12.19 1.66
C LEU A 108 7.82 11.04 0.71
N LEU A 109 6.99 11.29 -0.28
CA LEU A 109 6.73 10.34 -1.35
C LEU A 109 7.90 10.39 -2.35
N VAL A 110 8.62 9.27 -2.48
CA VAL A 110 9.78 9.18 -3.37
C VAL A 110 9.29 8.76 -4.76
N PRO A 111 9.44 9.61 -5.78
CA PRO A 111 8.97 9.28 -7.12
C PRO A 111 9.78 8.13 -7.72
N VAL A 112 9.06 7.17 -8.28
CA VAL A 112 9.61 6.07 -9.09
C VAL A 112 9.04 6.25 -10.50
N SER A 113 9.88 6.14 -11.52
CA SER A 113 9.44 6.08 -12.90
C SER A 113 9.45 4.62 -13.36
N PRO A 114 8.30 4.02 -13.70
CA PRO A 114 8.27 2.69 -14.27
C PRO A 114 9.03 2.58 -15.61
N GLU A 115 9.11 3.71 -16.34
CA GLU A 115 9.71 3.77 -17.67
C GLU A 115 11.23 4.06 -17.67
N HIS A 116 11.73 4.66 -16.60
CA HIS A 116 13.13 5.07 -16.50
C HIS A 116 13.71 4.67 -15.14
N VAL A 117 14.77 3.87 -15.18
CA VAL A 117 15.51 3.44 -13.98
C VAL A 117 16.41 4.58 -13.50
N ASP A 118 15.83 5.64 -12.90
CA ASP A 118 16.58 6.70 -12.23
C ASP A 118 16.44 6.58 -10.70
N VAL A 119 17.40 5.94 -10.07
CA VAL A 119 17.45 5.79 -8.60
C VAL A 119 17.90 7.05 -7.86
N SER A 120 18.20 8.13 -8.55
CA SER A 120 18.74 9.37 -7.97
C SER A 120 17.78 10.00 -6.94
N ALA A 121 16.46 9.84 -7.15
CA ALA A 121 15.44 10.29 -6.21
C ALA A 121 15.60 9.63 -4.82
N VAL A 122 15.93 8.34 -4.77
CA VAL A 122 16.19 7.61 -3.52
C VAL A 122 17.41 8.18 -2.80
N TYR A 123 18.49 8.48 -3.52
CA TYR A 123 19.70 9.03 -2.91
C TYR A 123 19.55 10.50 -2.49
N ARG A 124 18.74 11.29 -3.20
CA ARG A 124 18.46 12.70 -2.83
C ARG A 124 17.42 12.83 -1.73
N ALA A 125 16.66 11.76 -1.43
CA ALA A 125 15.63 11.80 -0.39
C ALA A 125 16.25 12.10 0.99
N GLY A 126 15.92 13.25 1.55
CA GLY A 126 16.29 13.66 2.90
C GLY A 126 15.31 13.03 3.90
N VAL A 127 15.55 11.79 4.30
CA VAL A 127 14.67 11.03 5.18
C VAL A 127 15.46 10.27 6.24
N ASP A 128 14.81 9.98 7.37
CA ASP A 128 15.39 9.25 8.51
C ASP A 128 15.18 7.73 8.40
N GLY A 129 14.37 7.29 7.45
CA GLY A 129 14.10 5.88 7.14
C GLY A 129 13.14 5.75 5.97
N PHE A 130 12.97 4.52 5.48
CA PHE A 130 12.08 4.21 4.37
C PHE A 130 11.01 3.20 4.76
N VAL A 131 9.79 3.46 4.32
CA VAL A 131 8.76 2.46 4.14
C VAL A 131 8.71 2.11 2.65
N VAL A 132 8.77 0.83 2.33
CA VAL A 132 8.70 0.31 0.96
C VAL A 132 7.42 -0.48 0.83
N TYR A 133 6.53 -0.06 -0.06
CA TYR A 133 5.20 -0.65 -0.18
C TYR A 133 5.03 -1.37 -1.52
N SER A 134 4.81 -2.68 -1.44
CA SER A 134 4.45 -3.55 -2.57
C SER A 134 5.40 -3.49 -3.77
N VAL A 135 6.70 -3.55 -3.52
CA VAL A 135 7.77 -3.46 -4.53
C VAL A 135 8.33 -4.85 -4.84
N ARG A 136 8.82 -5.07 -6.06
CA ARG A 136 9.52 -6.31 -6.41
C ARG A 136 10.91 -6.38 -5.75
N GLU A 137 11.38 -7.61 -5.54
CA GLU A 137 12.70 -7.86 -4.93
C GLU A 137 13.86 -7.34 -5.79
N ASP A 138 13.72 -7.43 -7.11
CA ASP A 138 14.72 -6.99 -8.10
C ASP A 138 14.56 -5.53 -8.53
N ASP A 139 13.65 -4.77 -7.90
CA ASP A 139 13.41 -3.37 -8.25
C ASP A 139 14.65 -2.51 -7.94
N PRO A 140 15.19 -1.76 -8.92
CA PRO A 140 16.41 -0.96 -8.74
C PRO A 140 16.29 0.11 -7.65
N HIS A 141 15.10 0.70 -7.48
CA HIS A 141 14.87 1.72 -6.45
C HIS A 141 14.86 1.08 -5.06
N PHE A 142 14.27 -0.10 -4.93
CA PHE A 142 14.34 -0.88 -3.69
C PHE A 142 15.78 -1.26 -3.35
N LEU A 143 16.55 -1.78 -4.31
CA LEU A 143 17.96 -2.08 -4.11
C LEU A 143 18.79 -0.84 -3.75
N ALA A 144 18.42 0.35 -4.26
CA ALA A 144 19.02 1.60 -3.87
C ALA A 144 18.66 2.00 -2.43
N VAL A 145 17.41 1.75 -1.98
CA VAL A 145 16.99 1.97 -0.58
C VAL A 145 17.83 1.12 0.37
N LEU A 146 18.05 -0.17 0.06
CA LEU A 146 18.84 -1.08 0.90
C LEU A 146 20.31 -0.66 1.05
N LYS A 147 20.84 0.13 0.11
CA LYS A 147 22.21 0.71 0.20
C LYS A 147 22.27 1.96 1.09
N ARG A 148 21.12 2.51 1.50
CA ARG A 148 21.08 3.66 2.38
C ARG A 148 21.30 3.21 3.84
N PRO A 149 22.15 3.91 4.63
CA PRO A 149 22.39 3.60 6.04
C PRO A 149 21.25 4.14 6.93
N VAL A 150 20.01 3.83 6.58
CA VAL A 150 18.82 4.22 7.33
C VAL A 150 17.87 3.02 7.49
N PRO A 151 17.06 2.99 8.56
CA PRO A 151 16.11 1.93 8.76
C PRO A 151 15.13 1.80 7.60
N THR A 152 14.72 0.57 7.31
CA THR A 152 13.75 0.27 6.26
C THR A 152 12.72 -0.71 6.80
N VAL A 153 11.45 -0.47 6.47
CA VAL A 153 10.32 -1.39 6.68
C VAL A 153 9.73 -1.74 5.33
N VAL A 154 9.59 -3.03 5.05
CA VAL A 154 8.93 -3.52 3.83
C VAL A 154 7.50 -3.93 4.15
N CYS A 155 6.55 -3.50 3.30
CA CYS A 155 5.15 -3.86 3.40
C CYS A 155 4.73 -4.76 2.25
N ASP A 156 4.10 -5.89 2.60
CA ASP A 156 3.62 -6.95 1.74
C ASP A 156 4.76 -7.68 0.98
N GLN A 157 5.52 -6.97 0.18
CA GLN A 157 6.61 -7.53 -0.63
C GLN A 157 7.75 -6.52 -0.83
N PRO A 158 9.00 -7.02 -1.08
CA PRO A 158 9.39 -8.41 -1.23
C PRO A 158 9.44 -9.19 0.09
N ALA A 159 9.34 -10.51 -0.03
CA ALA A 159 9.54 -11.44 1.06
C ALA A 159 11.01 -11.91 1.12
N GLY A 160 11.57 -12.17 2.32
CA GLY A 160 12.88 -12.81 2.44
C GLY A 160 14.10 -11.88 2.41
N VAL A 161 13.91 -10.57 2.51
CA VAL A 161 15.01 -9.61 2.63
C VAL A 161 15.57 -9.65 4.06
N GLU A 162 16.85 -10.02 4.18
CA GLU A 162 17.52 -10.08 5.48
C GLU A 162 17.70 -8.69 6.10
N GLY A 163 17.59 -8.62 7.41
CA GLY A 163 17.86 -7.39 8.18
C GLY A 163 16.81 -6.29 8.06
N VAL A 164 15.65 -6.55 7.44
CA VAL A 164 14.60 -5.56 7.21
C VAL A 164 13.33 -5.91 7.96
N ASP A 165 12.78 -4.95 8.70
CA ASP A 165 11.48 -5.08 9.37
C ASP A 165 10.35 -5.22 8.34
N ARG A 166 9.28 -5.95 8.67
CA ARG A 166 8.20 -6.25 7.73
C ARG A 166 6.82 -6.15 8.35
N VAL A 167 5.86 -5.69 7.54
CA VAL A 167 4.43 -5.67 7.84
C VAL A 167 3.68 -6.24 6.65
N GLY A 168 2.68 -7.07 6.87
CA GLY A 168 1.86 -7.63 5.79
C GLY A 168 0.72 -8.47 6.31
N VAL A 169 0.07 -9.18 5.40
CA VAL A 169 -0.98 -10.17 5.68
C VAL A 169 -0.54 -11.54 5.16
N ASP A 170 -1.23 -12.59 5.58
CA ASP A 170 -1.05 -13.94 5.01
C ASP A 170 -1.99 -14.12 3.81
N ASP A 171 -1.58 -13.62 2.64
CA ASP A 171 -2.34 -13.71 1.39
C ASP A 171 -2.73 -15.15 1.02
N ARG A 172 -1.82 -16.13 1.27
CA ARG A 172 -2.09 -17.54 0.96
C ARG A 172 -3.20 -18.11 1.83
N LYS A 173 -3.13 -17.88 3.14
CA LYS A 173 -4.15 -18.32 4.09
C LYS A 173 -5.50 -17.63 3.81
N ALA A 174 -5.46 -16.35 3.48
CA ALA A 174 -6.64 -15.56 3.15
C ALA A 174 -7.36 -16.11 1.90
N MET A 175 -6.62 -16.35 0.82
CA MET A 175 -7.18 -16.93 -0.41
C MET A 175 -7.58 -18.39 -0.26
N LEU A 176 -6.92 -19.16 0.59
CA LEU A 176 -7.36 -20.50 0.95
C LEU A 176 -8.74 -20.46 1.64
N GLY A 177 -8.97 -19.47 2.52
CA GLY A 177 -10.28 -19.26 3.15
C GLY A 177 -11.38 -18.94 2.13
N LEU A 178 -11.08 -18.05 1.16
CA LEU A 178 -12.00 -17.73 0.06
C LEU A 178 -12.28 -18.97 -0.82
N ALA A 179 -11.24 -19.73 -1.17
CA ALA A 179 -11.42 -20.96 -1.95
C ALA A 179 -12.32 -21.98 -1.24
N ARG A 180 -12.13 -22.18 0.07
CA ARG A 180 -13.00 -23.05 0.88
C ARG A 180 -14.43 -22.56 0.96
N HIS A 181 -14.67 -21.25 1.01
CA HIS A 181 -16.01 -20.68 0.90
C HIS A 181 -16.68 -21.08 -0.42
N LEU A 182 -16.00 -20.86 -1.55
CA LEU A 182 -16.54 -21.21 -2.87
C LEU A 182 -16.75 -22.71 -3.05
N THR A 183 -15.79 -23.53 -2.62
CA THR A 183 -15.90 -24.99 -2.71
C THR A 183 -16.96 -25.56 -1.78
N GLY A 184 -17.19 -24.93 -0.62
CA GLY A 184 -18.29 -25.21 0.32
C GLY A 184 -19.66 -24.88 -0.25
N LEU A 185 -19.78 -23.86 -1.11
CA LEU A 185 -20.97 -23.56 -1.89
C LEU A 185 -21.20 -24.54 -3.06
N GLY A 186 -20.21 -25.37 -3.40
CA GLY A 186 -20.29 -26.36 -4.46
C GLY A 186 -19.62 -25.96 -5.79
N HIS A 187 -18.96 -24.81 -5.85
CA HIS A 187 -18.23 -24.39 -7.06
C HIS A 187 -17.05 -25.32 -7.37
N ARG A 188 -16.95 -25.74 -8.63
CA ARG A 188 -15.85 -26.55 -9.17
C ARG A 188 -15.31 -25.98 -10.49
N ARG A 189 -16.12 -25.19 -11.20
CA ARG A 189 -15.77 -24.50 -12.45
C ARG A 189 -15.50 -23.04 -12.10
N VAL A 190 -14.25 -22.74 -11.79
CA VAL A 190 -13.79 -21.43 -11.30
C VAL A 190 -12.80 -20.86 -12.30
N GLY A 191 -12.96 -19.57 -12.65
CA GLY A 191 -11.99 -18.80 -13.41
C GLY A 191 -11.32 -17.75 -12.51
N VAL A 192 -10.15 -17.26 -12.91
CA VAL A 192 -9.37 -16.28 -12.14
C VAL A 192 -9.06 -15.06 -13.00
N ILE A 193 -9.23 -13.88 -12.42
CA ILE A 193 -8.72 -12.63 -12.96
C ILE A 193 -7.69 -12.10 -11.96
N CYS A 194 -6.44 -11.96 -12.41
CA CYS A 194 -5.35 -11.51 -11.55
C CYS A 194 -4.69 -10.23 -12.04
N MET A 195 -4.10 -9.51 -11.09
CA MET A 195 -3.18 -8.42 -11.39
C MET A 195 -1.92 -8.96 -12.04
N ARG A 196 -1.10 -8.07 -12.59
CA ARG A 196 0.20 -8.39 -13.21
C ARG A 196 1.03 -9.35 -12.37
N LEU A 197 1.58 -10.35 -13.02
CA LEU A 197 2.42 -11.38 -12.41
C LEU A 197 3.92 -11.07 -12.51
N ALA A 198 4.32 -10.24 -13.48
CA ALA A 198 5.71 -9.85 -13.72
C ALA A 198 5.80 -8.38 -14.18
N ALA A 199 7.04 -7.86 -14.27
CA ALA A 199 7.30 -6.49 -14.72
C ALA A 199 6.94 -6.27 -16.20
N GLN A 200 7.08 -7.30 -17.03
CA GLN A 200 6.71 -7.23 -18.43
C GLN A 200 5.19 -7.19 -18.57
N ARG A 201 4.72 -6.23 -19.38
CA ARG A 201 3.30 -6.09 -19.69
C ARG A 201 2.77 -7.36 -20.33
N HIS A 202 1.71 -7.87 -19.75
CA HIS A 202 0.92 -8.97 -20.29
C HIS A 202 -0.55 -8.72 -19.98
N ASP A 203 -1.39 -8.86 -20.99
CA ASP A 203 -2.84 -8.78 -20.86
C ASP A 203 -3.42 -10.00 -21.57
N GLY A 204 -4.23 -10.82 -20.91
CA GLY A 204 -4.87 -12.02 -21.45
C GLY A 204 -4.61 -13.28 -20.63
N ARG A 205 -4.75 -14.43 -21.32
CA ARG A 205 -4.65 -15.75 -20.72
C ARG A 205 -3.25 -16.04 -20.19
N VAL A 206 -3.18 -16.52 -18.95
CA VAL A 206 -1.92 -16.92 -18.30
C VAL A 206 -1.58 -18.38 -18.65
N SER A 207 -0.43 -18.59 -19.29
CA SER A 207 0.08 -19.93 -19.57
C SER A 207 0.68 -20.59 -18.31
N ALA A 208 0.85 -21.92 -18.35
CA ALA A 208 1.52 -22.66 -17.28
C ALA A 208 2.97 -22.14 -17.06
N ALA A 209 3.70 -21.83 -18.14
CA ALA A 209 5.03 -21.24 -18.05
C ALA A 209 5.01 -19.88 -17.30
N ARG A 210 4.06 -18.99 -17.64
CA ARG A 210 3.96 -17.71 -16.97
C ARG A 210 3.61 -17.82 -15.48
N GLN A 211 2.88 -18.87 -15.08
CA GLN A 211 2.62 -19.13 -13.65
C GLN A 211 3.88 -19.50 -12.87
N THR A 212 4.95 -19.96 -13.51
CA THR A 212 6.25 -20.25 -12.86
C THR A 212 7.12 -19.01 -12.70
N GLU A 213 6.80 -17.92 -13.41
CA GLU A 213 7.59 -16.68 -13.48
C GLU A 213 6.98 -15.53 -12.67
N ILE A 214 6.17 -15.84 -11.63
CA ILE A 214 5.51 -14.81 -10.84
C ILE A 214 6.53 -14.04 -10.00
N ALA A 215 6.80 -12.81 -10.38
CA ALA A 215 7.75 -11.91 -9.73
C ALA A 215 7.17 -11.18 -8.50
N TYR A 216 5.85 -11.19 -8.34
CA TYR A 216 5.15 -10.56 -7.23
C TYR A 216 4.70 -11.60 -6.19
N PRO A 217 5.37 -11.70 -5.03
CA PRO A 217 5.02 -12.65 -3.96
C PRO A 217 3.56 -12.61 -3.52
N VAL A 218 2.94 -11.42 -3.48
CA VAL A 218 1.52 -11.26 -3.16
C VAL A 218 0.66 -12.05 -4.13
N GLN A 219 0.85 -11.88 -5.45
CA GLN A 219 0.07 -12.59 -6.46
C GLN A 219 0.35 -14.09 -6.43
N ARG A 220 1.62 -14.49 -6.26
CA ARG A 220 2.00 -15.90 -6.11
C ARG A 220 1.29 -16.56 -4.92
N ASN A 221 1.22 -15.88 -3.78
CA ASN A 221 0.59 -16.39 -2.57
C ASN A 221 -0.94 -16.44 -2.71
N ARG A 222 -1.57 -15.43 -3.32
CA ARG A 222 -3.01 -15.42 -3.60
C ARG A 222 -3.39 -16.59 -4.51
N LEU A 223 -2.68 -16.77 -5.63
CA LEU A 223 -2.93 -17.90 -6.54
C LEU A 223 -2.63 -19.25 -5.89
N ALA A 224 -1.58 -19.35 -5.07
CA ALA A 224 -1.26 -20.59 -4.35
C ALA A 224 -2.35 -20.95 -3.33
N GLY A 225 -2.87 -19.98 -2.57
CA GLY A 225 -3.97 -20.23 -1.62
C GLY A 225 -5.25 -20.70 -2.30
N LEU A 226 -5.59 -20.09 -3.44
CA LEU A 226 -6.73 -20.52 -4.24
C LEU A 226 -6.54 -21.94 -4.79
N ARG A 227 -5.36 -22.23 -5.36
CA ARG A 227 -5.01 -23.58 -5.84
C ARG A 227 -5.14 -24.62 -4.74
N ASP A 228 -4.60 -24.34 -3.56
CA ASP A 228 -4.60 -25.27 -2.43
C ASP A 228 -6.04 -25.61 -2.02
N GLY A 229 -6.93 -24.61 -1.91
CA GLY A 229 -8.34 -24.85 -1.55
C GLY A 229 -9.18 -25.54 -2.63
N LEU A 230 -8.89 -25.30 -3.91
CA LEU A 230 -9.52 -26.03 -5.01
C LEU A 230 -9.05 -27.48 -5.07
N ALA A 231 -7.77 -27.75 -4.76
CA ALA A 231 -7.21 -29.09 -4.70
C ALA A 231 -7.85 -29.94 -3.58
N GLU A 232 -8.29 -29.37 -2.46
CA GLU A 232 -8.99 -30.07 -1.38
C GLU A 232 -10.27 -30.80 -1.84
N VAL A 233 -10.86 -30.34 -2.94
CA VAL A 233 -12.07 -30.91 -3.52
C VAL A 233 -11.83 -31.56 -4.90
N GLY A 234 -10.58 -31.84 -5.24
CA GLY A 234 -10.19 -32.56 -6.45
C GLY A 234 -10.24 -31.73 -7.75
N VAL A 235 -10.27 -30.39 -7.66
CA VAL A 235 -10.16 -29.53 -8.86
C VAL A 235 -8.69 -29.44 -9.27
N ASP A 236 -8.42 -29.89 -10.52
CA ASP A 236 -7.08 -29.76 -11.09
C ASP A 236 -6.78 -28.31 -11.49
N TRP A 237 -5.75 -27.75 -10.90
CA TRP A 237 -5.31 -26.38 -11.17
C TRP A 237 -4.92 -26.14 -12.64
N ALA A 238 -4.43 -27.15 -13.34
CA ALA A 238 -4.08 -27.04 -14.76
C ALA A 238 -5.30 -26.71 -15.64
N GLY A 239 -6.49 -27.09 -15.19
CA GLY A 239 -7.77 -26.79 -15.85
C GLY A 239 -8.38 -25.44 -15.46
N VAL A 240 -7.84 -24.73 -14.47
CA VAL A 240 -8.37 -23.42 -14.03
C VAL A 240 -7.90 -22.31 -14.97
N PRO A 241 -8.82 -21.65 -15.72
CA PRO A 241 -8.45 -20.55 -16.59
C PRO A 241 -8.10 -19.31 -15.78
N ILE A 242 -6.96 -18.70 -16.12
CA ILE A 242 -6.44 -17.49 -15.44
C ILE A 242 -6.22 -16.41 -16.49
N TRP A 243 -6.74 -15.21 -16.23
CA TRP A 243 -6.51 -14.01 -17.03
C TRP A 243 -5.76 -12.97 -16.22
N GLU A 244 -4.70 -12.44 -16.79
CA GLU A 244 -3.88 -11.39 -16.21
C GLU A 244 -4.24 -10.04 -16.83
N ARG A 245 -4.20 -8.99 -16.01
CA ARG A 245 -4.20 -7.60 -16.46
C ARG A 245 -3.02 -6.85 -15.85
N PHE A 246 -2.31 -6.16 -16.71
CA PHE A 246 -1.19 -5.34 -16.29
C PHE A 246 -1.68 -4.08 -15.56
N ASP A 247 -2.69 -3.42 -16.12
CA ASP A 247 -3.29 -2.24 -15.51
C ASP A 247 -4.30 -2.67 -14.44
N HIS A 248 -4.23 -2.02 -13.27
CA HIS A 248 -5.13 -2.25 -12.15
C HIS A 248 -6.24 -1.21 -12.18
N SER A 249 -7.32 -1.51 -12.90
CA SER A 249 -8.49 -0.63 -13.04
C SER A 249 -9.77 -1.44 -13.23
N VAL A 250 -10.91 -0.78 -13.06
CA VAL A 250 -12.23 -1.38 -13.30
C VAL A 250 -12.38 -1.79 -14.77
N GLU A 251 -11.89 -0.97 -15.71
CA GLU A 251 -11.91 -1.23 -17.14
C GLU A 251 -11.08 -2.48 -17.50
N ALA A 252 -9.93 -2.66 -16.85
CA ALA A 252 -9.10 -3.85 -17.00
C ALA A 252 -9.83 -5.11 -16.51
N GLY A 253 -10.50 -5.03 -15.34
CA GLY A 253 -11.32 -6.11 -14.81
C GLY A 253 -12.49 -6.48 -15.71
N GLU A 254 -13.18 -5.48 -16.27
CA GLU A 254 -14.27 -5.66 -17.21
C GLU A 254 -13.81 -6.37 -18.49
N SER A 255 -12.73 -5.89 -19.11
CA SER A 255 -12.20 -6.52 -20.32
C SER A 255 -11.69 -7.94 -20.06
N ALA A 256 -11.08 -8.21 -18.89
CA ALA A 256 -10.67 -9.55 -18.50
C ALA A 256 -11.86 -10.50 -18.36
N ALA A 257 -12.94 -10.04 -17.71
CA ALA A 257 -14.16 -10.81 -17.54
C ALA A 257 -14.82 -11.13 -18.89
N ALA A 258 -14.83 -10.15 -19.81
CA ALA A 258 -15.36 -10.34 -21.16
C ALA A 258 -14.62 -11.46 -21.91
N GLU A 259 -13.31 -11.44 -21.90
CA GLU A 259 -12.48 -12.45 -22.56
C GLU A 259 -12.58 -13.82 -21.88
N LEU A 260 -12.48 -13.84 -20.53
CA LEU A 260 -12.55 -15.06 -19.75
C LEU A 260 -13.89 -15.79 -19.95
N LEU A 261 -15.02 -15.08 -19.83
CA LEU A 261 -16.36 -15.67 -19.94
C LEU A 261 -16.72 -16.02 -21.37
N ALA A 262 -16.20 -15.32 -22.37
CA ALA A 262 -16.37 -15.71 -23.77
C ALA A 262 -15.62 -17.01 -24.10
N ALA A 263 -14.43 -17.21 -23.51
CA ALA A 263 -13.64 -18.44 -23.69
C ALA A 263 -14.15 -19.61 -22.83
N HIS A 264 -14.77 -19.33 -21.69
CA HIS A 264 -15.19 -20.30 -20.67
C HIS A 264 -16.61 -19.98 -20.15
N PRO A 265 -17.65 -20.15 -20.99
CA PRO A 265 -19.03 -19.85 -20.60
C PRO A 265 -19.60 -20.84 -19.55
N GLU A 266 -18.92 -21.96 -19.30
CA GLU A 266 -19.27 -22.95 -18.29
C GLU A 266 -18.89 -22.54 -16.85
N LEU A 267 -18.15 -21.46 -16.65
CA LEU A 267 -17.72 -21.01 -15.32
C LEU A 267 -18.92 -20.63 -14.45
N THR A 268 -18.87 -21.04 -13.19
CA THR A 268 -19.88 -20.71 -12.19
C THR A 268 -19.38 -19.66 -11.18
N ALA A 269 -18.07 -19.45 -11.14
CA ALA A 269 -17.46 -18.42 -10.29
C ALA A 269 -16.23 -17.79 -10.95
N VAL A 270 -16.05 -16.50 -10.72
CA VAL A 270 -14.84 -15.74 -11.06
C VAL A 270 -14.23 -15.19 -9.76
N VAL A 271 -12.98 -15.56 -9.52
CA VAL A 271 -12.18 -15.06 -8.41
C VAL A 271 -11.23 -13.97 -8.92
N CYS A 272 -11.38 -12.77 -8.43
CA CYS A 272 -10.45 -11.67 -8.73
C CYS A 272 -9.44 -11.52 -7.60
N THR A 273 -8.17 -11.30 -7.95
CA THR A 273 -7.13 -11.10 -6.93
C THR A 273 -7.10 -9.67 -6.37
N SER A 274 -8.06 -8.83 -6.75
CA SER A 274 -8.33 -7.52 -6.14
C SER A 274 -9.79 -7.13 -6.35
N ASP A 275 -10.30 -6.25 -5.49
CA ASP A 275 -11.67 -5.75 -5.59
C ASP A 275 -11.87 -4.87 -6.83
N ILE A 276 -10.86 -4.11 -7.22
CA ILE A 276 -10.95 -3.25 -8.42
C ILE A 276 -11.20 -4.08 -9.67
N LEU A 277 -10.52 -5.21 -9.82
CA LEU A 277 -10.77 -6.14 -10.93
C LEU A 277 -12.14 -6.82 -10.79
N ALA A 278 -12.55 -7.15 -9.55
CA ALA A 278 -13.86 -7.75 -9.28
C ALA A 278 -15.02 -6.80 -9.60
N LEU A 279 -14.88 -5.50 -9.30
CA LEU A 279 -15.86 -4.48 -9.68
C LEU A 279 -16.00 -4.36 -11.20
N GLY A 280 -14.90 -4.50 -11.94
CA GLY A 280 -14.93 -4.58 -13.40
C GLY A 280 -15.65 -5.82 -13.90
N ALA A 281 -15.37 -6.99 -13.32
CA ALA A 281 -16.04 -8.23 -13.65
C ALA A 281 -17.55 -8.17 -13.35
N LEU A 282 -17.93 -7.52 -12.23
CA LEU A 282 -19.33 -7.30 -11.86
C LEU A 282 -20.05 -6.38 -12.85
N ARG A 283 -19.38 -5.30 -13.29
CA ARG A 283 -19.91 -4.40 -14.34
C ARG A 283 -20.16 -5.16 -15.62
N HIS A 284 -19.18 -5.94 -16.10
CA HIS A 284 -19.36 -6.78 -17.30
C HIS A 284 -20.53 -7.75 -17.18
N ALA A 285 -20.63 -8.47 -16.05
CA ALA A 285 -21.71 -9.42 -15.82
C ALA A 285 -23.08 -8.72 -15.88
N THR A 286 -23.22 -7.57 -15.25
CA THR A 286 -24.45 -6.75 -15.25
C THR A 286 -24.81 -6.29 -16.67
N ASP A 287 -23.84 -5.76 -17.42
CA ASP A 287 -24.05 -5.26 -18.79
C ASP A 287 -24.44 -6.39 -19.77
N ARG A 288 -24.04 -7.63 -19.46
CA ARG A 288 -24.41 -8.84 -20.20
C ARG A 288 -25.73 -9.47 -19.72
N GLY A 289 -26.37 -8.89 -18.72
CA GLY A 289 -27.62 -9.40 -18.17
C GLY A 289 -27.45 -10.66 -17.32
N LEU A 290 -26.22 -11.02 -16.91
CA LEU A 290 -25.98 -12.12 -15.98
C LEU A 290 -26.40 -11.69 -14.57
N ARG A 291 -27.13 -12.56 -13.90
CA ARG A 291 -27.49 -12.32 -12.50
C ARG A 291 -26.34 -12.77 -11.61
N VAL A 292 -25.82 -11.84 -10.84
CA VAL A 292 -24.85 -12.11 -9.80
C VAL A 292 -25.60 -12.06 -8.46
N PRO A 293 -25.59 -13.13 -7.67
CA PRO A 293 -24.74 -14.34 -7.76
C PRO A 293 -25.34 -15.54 -8.51
N GLU A 294 -26.61 -15.54 -8.95
CA GLU A 294 -27.35 -16.74 -9.35
C GLU A 294 -26.81 -17.41 -10.64
N ASP A 295 -26.35 -16.63 -11.60
CA ASP A 295 -25.77 -17.15 -12.85
C ASP A 295 -24.24 -17.21 -12.75
N LEU A 296 -23.62 -16.30 -11.99
CA LEU A 296 -22.18 -16.21 -11.81
C LEU A 296 -21.85 -15.63 -10.44
N THR A 297 -21.10 -16.36 -9.63
CA THR A 297 -20.47 -15.83 -8.42
C THR A 297 -19.23 -15.01 -8.79
N ILE A 298 -19.07 -13.83 -8.18
CA ILE A 298 -17.87 -12.98 -8.33
C ILE A 298 -17.33 -12.63 -6.95
N THR A 299 -16.02 -12.82 -6.77
CA THR A 299 -15.36 -12.52 -5.50
C THR A 299 -14.10 -11.69 -5.72
N GLY A 300 -13.73 -10.91 -4.70
CA GLY A 300 -12.58 -10.03 -4.72
C GLY A 300 -11.59 -10.25 -3.57
N PHE A 301 -10.68 -9.32 -3.44
CA PHE A 301 -9.70 -9.22 -2.38
C PHE A 301 -9.40 -7.73 -2.14
N ASP A 302 -9.22 -7.31 -0.91
CA ASP A 302 -8.79 -6.04 -0.34
C ASP A 302 -9.83 -5.46 0.64
N GLY A 303 -11.13 -5.59 0.36
CA GLY A 303 -12.22 -5.04 1.17
C GLY A 303 -12.31 -3.52 1.05
N VAL A 304 -12.15 -2.98 -0.16
CA VAL A 304 -12.24 -1.52 -0.39
C VAL A 304 -13.69 -1.01 -0.22
N PRO A 305 -13.89 0.26 0.12
CA PRO A 305 -15.23 0.82 0.33
C PRO A 305 -16.18 0.65 -0.88
N GLU A 306 -15.65 0.66 -2.09
CA GLU A 306 -16.40 0.41 -3.33
C GLU A 306 -16.95 -1.00 -3.40
N ALA A 307 -16.15 -1.98 -2.97
CA ALA A 307 -16.55 -3.39 -2.90
C ALA A 307 -17.67 -3.61 -1.86
N GLU A 308 -17.56 -2.96 -0.70
CA GLU A 308 -18.59 -3.02 0.34
C GLU A 308 -19.92 -2.42 -0.16
N ARG A 309 -19.87 -1.26 -0.83
CA ARG A 309 -21.06 -0.63 -1.43
C ARG A 309 -21.70 -1.48 -2.54
N ALA A 310 -20.89 -2.24 -3.28
CA ALA A 310 -21.37 -3.18 -4.29
C ALA A 310 -21.83 -4.52 -3.70
N GLY A 311 -21.73 -4.74 -2.39
CA GLY A 311 -22.04 -6.00 -1.73
C GLY A 311 -21.14 -7.15 -2.17
N LEU A 312 -19.90 -6.87 -2.55
CA LEU A 312 -18.95 -7.87 -3.04
C LEU A 312 -18.51 -8.82 -1.92
N THR A 313 -18.55 -10.12 -2.19
CA THR A 313 -17.86 -11.11 -1.36
C THR A 313 -16.36 -10.94 -1.56
N THR A 314 -15.62 -10.57 -0.52
CA THR A 314 -14.22 -10.23 -0.61
C THR A 314 -13.43 -10.61 0.64
N VAL A 315 -12.14 -10.79 0.47
CA VAL A 315 -11.21 -10.84 1.60
C VAL A 315 -10.84 -9.43 2.00
N TRP A 316 -11.31 -8.98 3.15
CA TRP A 316 -10.91 -7.72 3.74
C TRP A 316 -9.51 -7.80 4.35
N GLN A 317 -8.69 -6.79 4.14
CA GLN A 317 -7.40 -6.59 4.79
C GLN A 317 -7.33 -5.23 5.48
N PRO A 318 -6.64 -5.13 6.63
CA PRO A 318 -6.57 -3.89 7.43
C PRO A 318 -5.54 -2.91 6.84
N VAL A 319 -5.85 -2.29 5.71
CA VAL A 319 -4.90 -1.49 4.92
C VAL A 319 -4.40 -0.27 5.68
N LEU A 320 -5.29 0.42 6.40
CA LEU A 320 -4.96 1.58 7.23
C LEU A 320 -4.01 1.17 8.38
N GLU A 321 -4.36 0.09 9.11
CA GLU A 321 -3.50 -0.46 10.17
C GLU A 321 -2.15 -0.91 9.63
N LYS A 322 -2.10 -1.44 8.42
CA LYS A 322 -0.86 -1.85 7.76
C LYS A 322 0.08 -0.65 7.57
N GLY A 323 -0.45 0.47 7.05
CA GLY A 323 0.30 1.71 6.91
C GLY A 323 0.77 2.27 8.25
N ARG A 324 -0.12 2.28 9.25
CA ARG A 324 0.18 2.75 10.60
C ARG A 324 1.27 1.90 11.26
N ALA A 325 1.11 0.58 11.25
CA ALA A 325 2.08 -0.34 11.84
C ALA A 325 3.46 -0.22 11.17
N ALA A 326 3.51 0.02 9.86
CA ALA A 326 4.77 0.25 9.16
C ALA A 326 5.46 1.52 9.61
N GLY A 327 4.71 2.61 9.78
CA GLY A 327 5.23 3.87 10.28
C GLY A 327 5.70 3.76 11.75
N GLU A 328 4.89 3.16 12.61
CA GLU A 328 5.24 2.94 14.03
C GLU A 328 6.49 2.09 14.15
N LEU A 329 6.55 0.96 13.40
CA LEU A 329 7.70 0.06 13.38
C LEU A 329 8.98 0.75 12.92
N LEU A 330 8.89 1.64 11.91
CA LEU A 330 10.02 2.44 11.43
C LEU A 330 10.46 3.50 12.45
N LEU A 331 9.52 4.14 13.13
CA LEU A 331 9.78 5.29 14.02
C LEU A 331 10.12 4.87 15.45
N GLU A 332 9.84 3.63 15.81
CA GLU A 332 10.16 3.09 17.12
C GLU A 332 11.68 3.14 17.39
N ARG A 333 12.03 3.64 18.57
CA ARG A 333 13.40 3.68 19.05
C ARG A 333 13.69 2.43 19.87
N GLY A 334 14.51 1.53 19.32
CA GLY A 334 14.86 0.30 20.03
C GLY A 334 16.00 -0.47 19.36
N ASP A 335 16.33 -1.61 19.94
CA ASP A 335 17.27 -2.55 19.37
C ASP A 335 16.71 -3.14 18.05
N ARG A 336 17.43 -2.91 16.96
CA ARG A 336 17.11 -3.42 15.61
C ARG A 336 18.03 -4.56 15.19
N SER A 337 18.65 -5.22 16.17
CA SER A 337 19.55 -6.36 15.90
C SER A 337 18.85 -7.55 15.25
N ARG A 338 17.52 -7.63 15.40
CA ARG A 338 16.69 -8.69 14.81
C ARG A 338 15.53 -8.07 14.03
N PRO A 339 15.34 -8.45 12.75
CA PRO A 339 14.18 -8.04 11.97
C PRO A 339 12.88 -8.51 12.64
N ARG A 340 11.88 -7.65 12.62
CA ARG A 340 10.55 -7.94 13.16
C ARG A 340 9.57 -8.14 12.02
N TRP A 341 8.64 -9.05 12.21
CA TRP A 341 7.57 -9.31 11.26
C TRP A 341 6.22 -9.18 11.94
N ILE A 342 5.39 -8.25 11.46
CA ILE A 342 4.01 -8.05 11.88
C ILE A 342 3.10 -8.62 10.80
N THR A 343 2.37 -9.69 11.13
CA THR A 343 1.32 -10.23 10.26
C THR A 343 -0.03 -9.80 10.80
N LEU A 344 -0.73 -8.96 10.04
CA LEU A 344 -2.07 -8.48 10.38
C LEU A 344 -3.13 -9.50 9.97
N PRO A 345 -4.27 -9.58 10.70
CA PRO A 345 -5.35 -10.49 10.35
C PRO A 345 -6.09 -10.04 9.09
N THR A 346 -6.63 -11.01 8.36
CA THR A 346 -7.58 -10.80 7.26
C THR A 346 -8.91 -11.45 7.60
N GLU A 347 -9.99 -11.00 6.97
CA GLU A 347 -11.34 -11.48 7.20
C GLU A 347 -12.04 -11.73 5.85
N LEU A 348 -12.67 -12.90 5.69
CA LEU A 348 -13.59 -13.12 4.58
C LEU A 348 -14.93 -12.45 4.89
N ARG A 349 -15.28 -11.41 4.15
CA ARG A 349 -16.58 -10.74 4.21
C ARG A 349 -17.47 -11.27 3.10
N VAL A 350 -18.46 -12.05 3.49
CA VAL A 350 -19.43 -12.60 2.57
C VAL A 350 -20.50 -11.56 2.28
N GLY A 351 -20.58 -11.14 1.01
CA GLY A 351 -21.56 -10.19 0.50
C GLY A 351 -22.66 -10.88 -0.30
N HIS A 352 -23.21 -10.15 -1.26
CA HIS A 352 -24.33 -10.61 -2.09
C HIS A 352 -23.91 -11.19 -3.44
N THR A 353 -22.60 -11.28 -3.73
CA THR A 353 -22.08 -11.72 -5.02
C THR A 353 -21.63 -13.18 -5.05
N SER A 354 -21.92 -13.96 -4.00
CA SER A 354 -21.64 -15.40 -3.97
C SER A 354 -22.82 -16.22 -3.46
N CYS A 355 -23.17 -17.29 -4.18
CA CYS A 355 -24.15 -18.28 -3.77
C CYS A 355 -23.79 -19.66 -4.35
N ALA A 356 -24.53 -20.71 -3.99
CA ALA A 356 -24.37 -22.03 -4.61
C ALA A 356 -24.68 -22.00 -6.12
N PRO A 357 -23.87 -22.67 -6.96
CA PRO A 357 -24.15 -22.73 -8.39
C PRO A 357 -25.46 -23.46 -8.66
N ARG A 358 -26.18 -23.06 -9.70
CA ARG A 358 -27.50 -23.63 -10.07
C ARG A 358 -27.49 -25.16 -10.24
N ASP A 359 -26.40 -25.71 -10.75
CA ASP A 359 -26.29 -27.17 -10.95
C ASP A 359 -26.19 -27.90 -9.61
N ALA A 360 -25.63 -27.27 -8.55
CA ALA A 360 -25.58 -27.84 -7.20
C ALA A 360 -26.96 -27.86 -6.52
N GLN A 361 -27.86 -26.93 -6.86
CA GLN A 361 -29.21 -26.88 -6.29
C GLN A 361 -30.06 -28.09 -6.70
N ARG A 362 -29.76 -28.73 -7.83
CA ARG A 362 -30.47 -29.98 -8.27
C ARG A 362 -30.10 -31.20 -7.42
N TRP A 363 -28.93 -31.20 -6.75
CA TRP A 363 -28.52 -32.33 -5.90
C TRP A 363 -29.12 -32.28 -4.49
N PHE A 364 -29.50 -31.11 -3.99
CA PHE A 364 -30.10 -30.93 -2.67
C PHE A 364 -31.64 -30.93 -2.67
N SER A 365 -32.27 -30.80 -3.82
CA SER A 365 -33.73 -30.86 -3.97
C SER A 365 -34.26 -32.29 -4.27
N GLY A 366 -33.40 -33.29 -4.27
CA GLY A 366 -33.72 -34.69 -4.50
C GLY A 366 -33.57 -35.63 -3.27
N LEU A 367 -33.44 -35.05 -2.06
CA LEU A 367 -33.55 -35.72 -0.77
C LEU A 367 -34.74 -35.14 -0.03
#